data_0ff1cdbc9cc7c1ca1c3915a8c7cb018b
#
_entry.id   0ff1cdbc9cc7c1ca1c3915a8c7cb018b
#
_cell.length_a   1.000
_cell.length_b   1.000
_cell.length_c   1.000
_cell.angle_alpha   90.00
_cell.angle_beta   90.00
_cell.angle_gamma   90.00
#
_symmetry.space_group_name_H-M   'P 1'
#
loop_
_entity.id
_entity.type
_entity.pdbx_description
1 polymer ?
#
loop_
_entity_poly.entity_id
_entity_poly.type
_entity_poly.pdbx_seq_one_letter_code
_entity_poly.pdbx_strand_id
1 'polypeptide(L)'
;MQIFVYMSFFFTIFAAAKFTTMYPQQVIDALRHVRYPGTGKDLIESGMLEDDIRISGYEVSFSLIFQKENDPFMKSVLKASEVALQTYIDANVTAHIHTKFVKVNPSPTSHHSSPIHAKHVIAIHSGKGGVGKSTVAANLAIALAQQGYSVGLLDADIHGPSMPKMFHTEDCRPVSVEEEGRTLIEPIEQYGVRMLSIGFFVNPEQAVIWRGGMASNAIKQLIEEAHWGELDYFLIDLPPGTSDIHLTLISALQFTGVIVVTTPQPVALVDARKGVEMFRNEKINVPILGLIENMAWFTPAELPENKYYIFGRDGGKQLAEELQIPLLGQIPLVQSIREGGDEGTPIALQTGHPAAQFFDEIARKI
;
A
#
# COMPACT_ATOMS: atom_id res chain seq x y z
N MET A 1 7.28 -31.00 -61.29
CA MET A 1 7.40 -32.07 -60.25
C MET A 1 8.58 -31.79 -59.32
N GLN A 2 8.94 -30.51 -59.05
CA GLN A 2 10.04 -30.11 -58.17
C GLN A 2 9.61 -29.16 -57.04
N ILE A 3 8.33 -28.77 -56.95
CA ILE A 3 7.83 -27.84 -55.93
C ILE A 3 7.24 -28.60 -54.70
N PHE A 4 6.88 -29.87 -54.88
CA PHE A 4 6.28 -30.68 -53.80
C PHE A 4 7.30 -31.28 -52.79
N VAL A 5 8.58 -31.34 -53.13
CA VAL A 5 9.64 -31.93 -52.28
C VAL A 5 10.18 -30.91 -51.27
N TYR A 6 10.11 -29.60 -51.58
CA TYR A 6 10.57 -28.55 -50.64
C TYR A 6 9.58 -28.22 -49.52
N MET A 7 8.27 -28.46 -49.72
CA MET A 7 7.27 -28.23 -48.67
C MET A 7 7.24 -29.34 -47.64
N SER A 8 7.64 -30.55 -47.98
CA SER A 8 7.71 -31.66 -47.03
C SER A 8 8.91 -31.58 -46.08
N PHE A 9 10.01 -30.95 -46.52
CA PHE A 9 11.21 -30.79 -45.67
C PHE A 9 11.08 -29.62 -44.69
N PHE A 10 10.28 -28.61 -44.97
CA PHE A 10 10.02 -27.49 -44.05
C PHE A 10 9.04 -27.86 -42.92
N PHE A 11 8.12 -28.82 -43.18
CA PHE A 11 7.19 -29.29 -42.14
C PHE A 11 7.81 -30.27 -41.15
N THR A 12 8.94 -30.92 -41.51
CA THR A 12 9.61 -31.89 -40.61
C THR A 12 10.62 -31.23 -39.67
N ILE A 13 11.06 -30.00 -39.98
CA ILE A 13 11.97 -29.23 -39.09
C ILE A 13 11.18 -28.44 -38.05
N PHE A 14 9.91 -28.10 -38.30
CA PHE A 14 9.05 -27.39 -37.32
C PHE A 14 8.32 -28.30 -36.33
N ALA A 15 8.42 -29.62 -36.46
CA ALA A 15 7.82 -30.59 -35.54
C ALA A 15 8.73 -31.03 -34.39
N ALA A 16 9.96 -30.48 -34.28
CA ALA A 16 10.95 -30.93 -33.29
C ALA A 16 11.47 -29.82 -32.36
N ALA A 17 10.72 -28.75 -32.14
CA ALA A 17 11.02 -27.79 -31.06
C ALA A 17 9.73 -27.24 -30.48
N LYS A 18 9.01 -28.07 -29.72
CA LYS A 18 8.12 -27.53 -28.68
C LYS A 18 9.02 -26.97 -27.56
N PHE A 19 9.61 -25.81 -27.79
CA PHE A 19 10.05 -24.97 -26.67
C PHE A 19 8.80 -24.47 -25.96
N THR A 20 8.32 -25.25 -25.02
CA THR A 20 7.31 -24.78 -24.09
C THR A 20 8.00 -23.75 -23.21
N THR A 21 7.85 -22.49 -23.58
CA THR A 21 8.37 -21.39 -22.74
C THR A 21 7.67 -21.46 -21.39
N MET A 22 8.40 -21.88 -20.38
CA MET A 22 7.90 -21.97 -19.01
C MET A 22 7.88 -20.57 -18.39
N TYR A 23 6.82 -20.24 -17.67
CA TYR A 23 6.65 -18.94 -17.02
C TYR A 23 6.63 -19.11 -15.49
N PRO A 24 7.10 -18.12 -14.70
CA PRO A 24 7.12 -18.18 -13.23
C PRO A 24 5.74 -18.51 -12.63
N GLN A 25 4.65 -18.06 -13.27
CA GLN A 25 3.31 -18.36 -12.81
C GLN A 25 2.98 -19.86 -12.81
N GLN A 26 3.46 -20.61 -13.78
CA GLN A 26 3.25 -22.06 -13.85
C GLN A 26 3.95 -22.77 -12.70
N VAL A 27 5.14 -22.28 -12.30
CA VAL A 27 5.87 -22.76 -11.13
C VAL A 27 5.08 -22.50 -9.85
N ILE A 28 4.56 -21.31 -9.67
CA ILE A 28 3.73 -20.92 -8.51
C ILE A 28 2.47 -21.80 -8.46
N ASP A 29 1.78 -21.97 -9.58
CA ASP A 29 0.54 -22.75 -9.65
C ASP A 29 0.81 -24.25 -9.35
N ALA A 30 1.92 -24.81 -9.81
CA ALA A 30 2.35 -26.17 -9.45
C ALA A 30 2.65 -26.30 -7.95
N LEU A 31 3.33 -25.33 -7.35
CA LEU A 31 3.67 -25.33 -5.93
C LEU A 31 2.48 -25.15 -4.99
N ARG A 32 1.34 -24.61 -5.47
CA ARG A 32 0.07 -24.59 -4.72
C ARG A 32 -0.48 -25.99 -4.41
N HIS A 33 -0.07 -27.01 -5.15
CA HIS A 33 -0.45 -28.38 -4.88
C HIS A 33 0.38 -29.04 -3.75
N VAL A 34 1.44 -28.39 -3.29
CA VAL A 34 2.28 -28.86 -2.18
C VAL A 34 1.82 -28.24 -0.88
N ARG A 35 1.39 -29.07 0.07
CA ARG A 35 0.95 -28.63 1.40
C ARG A 35 2.06 -28.83 2.43
N TYR A 36 2.30 -27.81 3.25
CA TYR A 36 3.21 -27.93 4.39
C TYR A 36 2.52 -28.67 5.53
N PRO A 37 3.06 -29.84 5.97
CA PRO A 37 2.37 -30.68 6.94
C PRO A 37 2.17 -30.01 8.31
N GLY A 38 3.03 -29.05 8.68
CA GLY A 38 2.93 -28.35 9.96
C GLY A 38 1.72 -27.43 10.09
N THR A 39 1.18 -26.91 8.97
CA THR A 39 0.03 -25.98 8.97
C THR A 39 -1.14 -26.48 8.14
N GLY A 40 -0.93 -27.45 7.25
CA GLY A 40 -1.92 -27.91 6.28
C GLY A 40 -2.19 -26.94 5.13
N LYS A 41 -1.58 -25.75 5.11
CA LYS A 41 -1.67 -24.76 4.03
C LYS A 41 -0.70 -25.09 2.90
N ASP A 42 -0.96 -24.60 1.70
CA ASP A 42 -0.01 -24.70 0.61
C ASP A 42 1.24 -23.81 0.82
N LEU A 43 2.29 -24.02 0.01
CA LEU A 43 3.55 -23.28 0.18
C LEU A 43 3.43 -21.78 -0.08
N ILE A 44 2.47 -21.37 -0.91
CA ILE A 44 2.24 -19.96 -1.25
C ILE A 44 1.46 -19.28 -0.12
N GLU A 45 0.36 -19.91 0.35
CA GLU A 45 -0.42 -19.42 1.50
C GLU A 45 0.39 -19.40 2.80
N SER A 46 1.39 -20.27 2.90
CA SER A 46 2.30 -20.33 4.06
C SER A 46 3.43 -19.30 3.98
N GLY A 47 3.55 -18.54 2.89
CA GLY A 47 4.64 -17.59 2.67
C GLY A 47 6.02 -18.25 2.60
N MET A 48 6.09 -19.52 2.22
CA MET A 48 7.34 -20.27 2.16
C MET A 48 8.11 -20.10 0.85
N LEU A 49 7.46 -19.63 -0.22
CA LEU A 49 8.11 -19.37 -1.51
C LEU A 49 8.66 -17.95 -1.55
N GLU A 50 9.96 -17.82 -1.85
CA GLU A 50 10.59 -16.53 -2.11
C GLU A 50 10.39 -16.10 -3.57
N ASP A 51 10.42 -14.79 -3.84
CA ASP A 51 10.20 -14.23 -5.18
C ASP A 51 11.52 -14.20 -6.00
N ASP A 52 12.26 -15.31 -5.98
CA ASP A 52 13.53 -15.45 -6.70
C ASP A 52 13.50 -16.53 -7.79
N ILE A 53 12.31 -16.83 -8.35
CA ILE A 53 12.12 -17.86 -9.36
C ILE A 53 12.91 -17.50 -10.63
N ARG A 54 13.82 -18.37 -11.04
CA ARG A 54 14.59 -18.30 -12.28
C ARG A 54 14.32 -19.52 -13.14
N ILE A 55 14.11 -19.33 -14.43
CA ILE A 55 13.80 -20.39 -15.38
C ILE A 55 14.78 -20.30 -16.56
N SER A 56 15.44 -21.42 -16.85
CA SER A 56 16.33 -21.57 -18.01
C SER A 56 16.04 -22.91 -18.69
N GLY A 57 15.22 -22.88 -19.74
CA GLY A 57 14.74 -24.11 -20.39
C GLY A 57 13.89 -24.95 -19.44
N TYR A 58 14.32 -26.15 -19.11
CA TYR A 58 13.68 -27.03 -18.13
C TYR A 58 14.27 -26.94 -16.71
N GLU A 59 15.27 -26.08 -16.51
CA GLU A 59 15.83 -25.83 -15.19
C GLU A 59 15.08 -24.71 -14.49
N VAL A 60 14.58 -24.98 -13.28
CA VAL A 60 13.85 -24.05 -12.44
C VAL A 60 14.59 -23.91 -11.12
N SER A 61 14.98 -22.70 -10.76
CA SER A 61 15.64 -22.39 -9.50
C SER A 61 14.78 -21.44 -8.68
N PHE A 62 14.59 -21.73 -7.39
CA PHE A 62 13.87 -20.88 -6.44
C PHE A 62 14.23 -21.24 -4.99
N SER A 63 13.88 -20.35 -4.06
CA SER A 63 14.13 -20.54 -2.63
C SER A 63 12.87 -20.84 -1.86
N LEU A 64 12.95 -21.78 -0.90
CA LEU A 64 11.92 -22.01 0.11
C LEU A 64 12.43 -21.60 1.49
N ILE A 65 11.61 -20.82 2.20
CA ILE A 65 11.91 -20.28 3.53
C ILE A 65 11.31 -21.20 4.59
N PHE A 66 12.15 -21.72 5.48
CA PHE A 66 11.76 -22.52 6.64
C PHE A 66 11.99 -21.74 7.93
N GLN A 67 11.14 -21.95 8.93
CA GLN A 67 11.27 -21.28 10.24
C GLN A 67 12.44 -21.80 11.08
N LYS A 68 12.92 -23.02 10.84
CA LYS A 68 14.01 -23.65 11.61
C LYS A 68 14.91 -24.46 10.67
N GLU A 69 16.22 -24.45 10.97
CA GLU A 69 17.20 -25.28 10.22
C GLU A 69 16.92 -26.78 10.32
N ASN A 70 16.34 -27.24 11.42
CA ASN A 70 15.99 -28.63 11.68
C ASN A 70 14.50 -28.90 11.54
N ASP A 71 13.86 -28.32 10.52
CA ASP A 71 12.45 -28.58 10.24
C ASP A 71 12.26 -30.04 9.81
N PRO A 72 11.45 -30.84 10.54
CA PRO A 72 11.29 -32.28 10.26
C PRO A 72 10.62 -32.52 8.89
N PHE A 73 9.92 -31.57 8.34
CA PHE A 73 9.20 -31.67 7.07
C PHE A 73 9.99 -31.15 5.86
N MET A 74 11.17 -30.53 6.08
CA MET A 74 11.95 -29.90 5.01
C MET A 74 12.21 -30.85 3.83
N LYS A 75 12.76 -32.05 4.10
CA LYS A 75 13.07 -33.01 3.04
C LYS A 75 11.84 -33.48 2.27
N SER A 76 10.72 -33.65 2.95
CA SER A 76 9.46 -34.05 2.31
C SER A 76 8.87 -32.94 1.47
N VAL A 77 8.95 -31.68 1.92
CA VAL A 77 8.48 -30.50 1.18
C VAL A 77 9.33 -30.28 -0.07
N LEU A 78 10.66 -30.33 0.03
CA LEU A 78 11.54 -30.21 -1.13
C LEU A 78 11.22 -31.27 -2.20
N LYS A 79 11.08 -32.54 -1.77
CA LYS A 79 10.73 -33.63 -2.69
C LYS A 79 9.34 -33.49 -3.30
N ALA A 80 8.35 -33.05 -2.51
CA ALA A 80 7.01 -32.79 -3.00
C ALA A 80 6.98 -31.65 -4.01
N SER A 81 7.79 -30.61 -3.80
CA SER A 81 7.92 -29.47 -4.72
C SER A 81 8.51 -29.91 -6.08
N GLU A 82 9.57 -30.73 -6.06
CA GLU A 82 10.16 -31.30 -7.27
C GLU A 82 9.12 -32.14 -8.06
N VAL A 83 8.42 -33.04 -7.36
CA VAL A 83 7.38 -33.87 -7.95
C VAL A 83 6.21 -33.05 -8.49
N ALA A 84 5.81 -32.00 -7.81
CA ALA A 84 4.74 -31.12 -8.27
C ALA A 84 5.12 -30.43 -9.57
N LEU A 85 6.33 -29.89 -9.70
CA LEU A 85 6.81 -29.27 -10.94
C LEU A 85 6.83 -30.27 -12.10
N GLN A 86 7.33 -31.50 -11.85
CA GLN A 86 7.36 -32.56 -12.87
C GLN A 86 5.96 -33.03 -13.27
N THR A 87 5.01 -33.04 -12.34
CA THR A 87 3.64 -33.52 -12.59
C THR A 87 2.78 -32.47 -13.30
N TYR A 88 2.87 -31.21 -12.88
CA TYR A 88 1.95 -30.15 -13.33
C TYR A 88 2.51 -29.27 -14.45
N ILE A 89 3.85 -29.35 -14.71
CA ILE A 89 4.47 -28.58 -15.79
C ILE A 89 5.00 -29.49 -16.89
N ASP A 90 6.10 -30.22 -16.63
CA ASP A 90 6.71 -31.15 -17.57
C ASP A 90 7.61 -32.15 -16.83
N ALA A 91 7.58 -33.43 -17.21
CA ALA A 91 8.37 -34.48 -16.58
C ALA A 91 9.89 -34.27 -16.67
N ASN A 92 10.36 -33.42 -17.60
CA ASN A 92 11.79 -33.11 -17.77
C ASN A 92 12.23 -31.92 -16.90
N VAL A 93 11.34 -31.31 -16.09
CA VAL A 93 11.72 -30.19 -15.24
C VAL A 93 12.68 -30.67 -14.15
N THR A 94 13.80 -29.94 -14.05
CA THR A 94 14.79 -30.10 -13.00
C THR A 94 14.70 -28.91 -12.04
N ALA A 95 14.41 -29.17 -10.79
CA ALA A 95 14.26 -28.15 -9.77
C ALA A 95 15.54 -27.97 -8.94
N HIS A 96 16.05 -26.75 -8.88
CA HIS A 96 17.13 -26.33 -7.98
C HIS A 96 16.53 -25.52 -6.83
N ILE A 97 16.19 -26.20 -5.73
CA ILE A 97 15.48 -25.59 -4.61
C ILE A 97 16.50 -25.23 -3.51
N HIS A 98 16.65 -23.93 -3.28
CA HIS A 98 17.49 -23.41 -2.21
C HIS A 98 16.67 -23.30 -0.93
N THR A 99 17.26 -23.65 0.21
CA THR A 99 16.61 -23.50 1.51
C THR A 99 17.16 -22.26 2.21
N LYS A 100 16.27 -21.36 2.60
CA LYS A 100 16.58 -20.22 3.46
C LYS A 100 15.89 -20.42 4.81
N PHE A 101 16.49 -19.87 5.85
CA PHE A 101 15.94 -19.99 7.20
C PHE A 101 15.64 -18.59 7.73
N VAL A 102 14.49 -18.46 8.38
CA VAL A 102 14.21 -17.23 9.13
C VAL A 102 15.28 -17.17 10.24
N LYS A 103 16.25 -16.27 10.12
CA LYS A 103 17.16 -15.96 11.21
C LYS A 103 16.34 -15.29 12.32
N VAL A 104 15.78 -16.10 13.21
CA VAL A 104 15.32 -15.60 14.51
C VAL A 104 16.59 -15.32 15.29
N ASN A 105 17.13 -14.13 15.20
CA ASN A 105 18.05 -13.64 16.19
C ASN A 105 17.22 -13.41 17.47
N PRO A 106 17.45 -14.15 18.55
CA PRO A 106 16.97 -13.76 19.85
C PRO A 106 17.87 -12.63 20.31
N SER A 107 17.62 -11.42 19.88
CA SER A 107 18.23 -10.24 20.50
C SER A 107 17.39 -9.87 21.71
N PRO A 108 18.03 -9.68 22.88
CA PRO A 108 17.34 -9.13 24.04
C PRO A 108 16.95 -7.70 23.68
N THR A 109 15.66 -7.40 23.84
CA THR A 109 15.11 -6.03 23.98
C THR A 109 15.99 -4.91 23.41
N SER A 110 16.19 -4.88 22.11
CA SER A 110 16.57 -3.67 21.42
C SER A 110 15.24 -3.01 21.01
N HIS A 111 15.02 -1.81 21.52
CA HIS A 111 14.07 -0.89 20.94
C HIS A 111 14.30 -0.93 19.43
N HIS A 112 13.34 -1.50 18.66
CA HIS A 112 13.32 -1.29 17.24
C HIS A 112 13.14 0.21 17.06
N SER A 113 14.24 0.92 16.74
CA SER A 113 14.13 2.26 16.23
C SER A 113 13.22 2.11 15.00
N SER A 114 12.09 2.79 15.02
CA SER A 114 11.21 2.89 13.86
C SER A 114 12.06 3.25 12.64
N PRO A 115 11.89 2.62 11.48
CA PRO A 115 12.58 3.01 10.27
C PRO A 115 12.30 4.48 9.89
N ILE A 116 11.26 5.06 10.47
CA ILE A 116 10.86 6.47 10.34
C ILE A 116 11.14 7.19 11.66
N HIS A 117 11.96 8.23 11.60
CA HIS A 117 12.21 9.14 12.71
C HIS A 117 11.16 10.26 12.69
N ALA A 118 9.98 9.99 13.23
CA ALA A 118 8.90 10.95 13.34
C ALA A 118 8.30 10.95 14.75
N LYS A 119 7.95 12.15 15.25
CA LYS A 119 7.31 12.29 16.57
C LYS A 119 5.89 11.73 16.53
N HIS A 120 5.19 11.94 15.43
CA HIS A 120 3.82 11.51 15.21
C HIS A 120 3.71 10.74 13.89
N VAL A 121 3.36 9.46 13.95
CA VAL A 121 3.07 8.60 12.80
C VAL A 121 1.57 8.38 12.74
N ILE A 122 0.90 9.00 11.77
CA ILE A 122 -0.57 9.05 11.73
C ILE A 122 -1.08 8.42 10.44
N ALA A 123 -1.91 7.40 10.56
CA ALA A 123 -2.63 6.83 9.44
C ALA A 123 -3.89 7.64 9.11
N ILE A 124 -4.13 7.88 7.83
CA ILE A 124 -5.40 8.42 7.32
C ILE A 124 -6.16 7.26 6.67
N HIS A 125 -7.25 6.88 7.29
CA HIS A 125 -8.03 5.71 6.91
C HIS A 125 -9.43 6.07 6.45
N SER A 126 -10.00 5.29 5.55
CA SER A 126 -11.42 5.31 5.24
C SER A 126 -11.96 3.91 5.03
N GLY A 127 -13.15 3.62 5.55
CA GLY A 127 -13.80 2.33 5.34
C GLY A 127 -14.25 2.11 3.89
N LYS A 128 -14.39 3.18 3.09
CA LYS A 128 -14.90 3.16 1.73
C LYS A 128 -14.13 4.11 0.82
N GLY A 129 -13.97 3.75 -0.45
CA GLY A 129 -13.45 4.63 -1.47
C GLY A 129 -14.40 5.81 -1.80
N GLY A 130 -13.84 6.93 -2.27
CA GLY A 130 -14.61 8.09 -2.72
C GLY A 130 -15.09 9.03 -1.61
N VAL A 131 -14.71 8.84 -0.35
CA VAL A 131 -15.05 9.76 0.75
C VAL A 131 -14.12 10.98 0.86
N GLY A 132 -13.10 11.07 -0.01
CA GLY A 132 -12.13 12.18 -0.02
C GLY A 132 -10.95 12.00 0.95
N LYS A 133 -10.62 10.76 1.32
CA LYS A 133 -9.48 10.41 2.20
C LYS A 133 -8.17 11.08 1.76
N SER A 134 -7.76 10.88 0.51
CA SER A 134 -6.51 11.43 -0.04
C SER A 134 -6.53 12.97 -0.12
N THR A 135 -7.68 13.57 -0.44
CA THR A 135 -7.86 15.03 -0.38
C THR A 135 -7.64 15.57 1.03
N VAL A 136 -8.17 14.85 2.05
CA VAL A 136 -7.95 15.21 3.46
C VAL A 136 -6.49 15.05 3.82
N ALA A 137 -5.85 13.92 3.45
CA ALA A 137 -4.44 13.65 3.76
C ALA A 137 -3.51 14.72 3.15
N ALA A 138 -3.71 15.06 1.87
CA ALA A 138 -2.92 16.08 1.17
C ALA A 138 -3.04 17.47 1.84
N ASN A 139 -4.27 17.93 2.05
CA ASN A 139 -4.49 19.24 2.66
C ASN A 139 -4.05 19.32 4.12
N LEU A 140 -4.18 18.22 4.87
CA LEU A 140 -3.72 18.16 6.26
C LEU A 140 -2.18 18.19 6.33
N ALA A 141 -1.46 17.48 5.43
CA ALA A 141 -0.01 17.53 5.35
C ALA A 141 0.49 18.96 5.09
N ILE A 142 -0.15 19.66 4.13
CA ILE A 142 0.19 21.04 3.79
C ILE A 142 -0.13 21.98 4.97
N ALA A 143 -1.29 21.83 5.62
CA ALA A 143 -1.66 22.65 6.76
C ALA A 143 -0.65 22.51 7.93
N LEU A 144 -0.19 21.29 8.21
CA LEU A 144 0.86 21.06 9.20
C LEU A 144 2.19 21.70 8.79
N ALA A 145 2.60 21.56 7.52
CA ALA A 145 3.82 22.19 7.01
C ALA A 145 3.77 23.72 7.10
N GLN A 146 2.62 24.33 6.83
CA GLN A 146 2.39 25.79 6.99
C GLN A 146 2.42 26.25 8.45
N GLN A 147 2.13 25.36 9.41
CA GLN A 147 2.28 25.62 10.84
C GLN A 147 3.75 25.48 11.29
N GLY A 148 4.68 25.16 10.38
CA GLY A 148 6.12 25.08 10.64
C GLY A 148 6.62 23.70 11.06
N TYR A 149 5.81 22.66 10.93
CA TYR A 149 6.22 21.29 11.20
C TYR A 149 6.96 20.66 10.02
N SER A 150 7.91 19.77 10.31
CA SER A 150 8.54 18.89 9.32
C SER A 150 7.61 17.73 9.03
N VAL A 151 7.11 17.62 7.78
CA VAL A 151 6.04 16.69 7.41
C VAL A 151 6.48 15.74 6.31
N GLY A 152 6.29 14.43 6.56
CA GLY A 152 6.37 13.37 5.56
C GLY A 152 4.96 12.89 5.20
N LEU A 153 4.75 12.53 3.93
CA LEU A 153 3.50 11.97 3.42
C LEU A 153 3.78 10.74 2.55
N LEU A 154 3.31 9.58 2.99
CA LEU A 154 3.35 8.35 2.21
C LEU A 154 1.97 8.06 1.60
N ASP A 155 1.91 8.01 0.28
CA ASP A 155 0.73 7.51 -0.44
C ASP A 155 0.86 5.98 -0.60
N ALA A 156 0.09 5.26 0.20
CA ALA A 156 0.05 3.81 0.23
C ALA A 156 -1.16 3.23 -0.54
N ASP A 157 -1.93 4.06 -1.24
CA ASP A 157 -3.05 3.61 -2.08
C ASP A 157 -2.54 3.14 -3.46
N ILE A 158 -2.14 1.88 -3.53
CA ILE A 158 -1.53 1.28 -4.72
C ILE A 158 -2.49 1.22 -5.91
N HIS A 159 -3.78 1.12 -5.65
CA HIS A 159 -4.78 0.98 -6.71
C HIS A 159 -5.24 2.31 -7.30
N GLY A 160 -5.03 3.40 -6.59
CA GLY A 160 -5.39 4.74 -7.02
C GLY A 160 -4.47 5.81 -6.44
N PRO A 161 -3.15 5.73 -6.71
CA PRO A 161 -2.20 6.70 -6.18
C PRO A 161 -2.55 8.09 -6.71
N SER A 162 -2.95 8.98 -5.83
CA SER A 162 -3.47 10.30 -6.19
C SER A 162 -2.55 11.45 -5.78
N MET A 163 -1.60 11.22 -4.89
CA MET A 163 -0.73 12.28 -4.38
C MET A 163 0.14 12.94 -5.46
N PRO A 164 0.74 12.22 -6.44
CA PRO A 164 1.49 12.88 -7.51
C PRO A 164 0.67 13.93 -8.24
N LYS A 165 -0.62 13.63 -8.52
CA LYS A 165 -1.55 14.57 -9.15
C LYS A 165 -1.88 15.75 -8.23
N MET A 166 -2.25 15.49 -6.99
CA MET A 166 -2.64 16.50 -6.01
C MET A 166 -1.51 17.47 -5.66
N PHE A 167 -0.25 17.06 -5.81
CA PHE A 167 0.93 17.88 -5.53
C PHE A 167 1.60 18.44 -6.80
N HIS A 168 1.00 18.26 -7.97
CA HIS A 168 1.57 18.68 -9.26
C HIS A 168 2.99 18.13 -9.48
N THR A 169 3.19 16.83 -9.22
CA THR A 169 4.49 16.15 -9.26
C THR A 169 4.45 14.89 -10.15
N GLU A 170 3.48 14.78 -11.06
CA GLU A 170 3.29 13.60 -11.92
C GLU A 170 4.53 13.29 -12.78
N ASP A 171 5.23 14.34 -13.21
CA ASP A 171 6.44 14.23 -14.03
C ASP A 171 7.72 14.06 -13.19
N CYS A 172 7.62 14.17 -11.88
CA CYS A 172 8.76 13.97 -10.99
C CYS A 172 9.08 12.49 -10.85
N ARG A 173 10.36 12.20 -10.66
CA ARG A 173 10.84 10.85 -10.33
C ARG A 173 11.79 10.97 -9.15
N PRO A 174 11.57 10.20 -8.07
CA PRO A 174 12.49 10.13 -6.96
C PRO A 174 13.88 9.71 -7.44
N VAL A 175 14.91 10.32 -6.89
CA VAL A 175 16.30 9.99 -7.17
C VAL A 175 16.88 9.16 -6.03
N SER A 176 17.96 8.44 -6.31
CA SER A 176 18.69 7.74 -5.26
C SER A 176 19.83 8.63 -4.74
N VAL A 177 19.99 8.64 -3.44
CA VAL A 177 21.09 9.31 -2.73
C VAL A 177 21.91 8.29 -1.96
N GLU A 178 23.21 8.54 -1.83
CA GLU A 178 24.11 7.70 -1.02
C GLU A 178 24.27 8.34 0.34
N GLU A 179 23.90 7.62 1.39
CA GLU A 179 24.07 8.04 2.78
C GLU A 179 24.62 6.88 3.60
N GLU A 180 25.73 7.11 4.29
CA GLU A 180 26.42 6.11 5.13
C GLU A 180 26.68 4.76 4.44
N GLY A 181 26.92 4.77 3.11
CA GLY A 181 27.15 3.57 2.30
C GLY A 181 25.87 2.78 1.96
N ARG A 182 24.70 3.39 2.12
CA ARG A 182 23.40 2.89 1.67
C ARG A 182 22.86 3.75 0.56
N THR A 183 22.24 3.12 -0.43
CA THR A 183 21.48 3.81 -1.46
C THR A 183 20.06 4.00 -0.97
N LEU A 184 19.61 5.23 -0.76
CA LEU A 184 18.28 5.57 -0.28
C LEU A 184 17.49 6.31 -1.37
N ILE A 185 16.17 6.23 -1.30
CA ILE A 185 15.23 6.96 -2.16
C ILE A 185 15.03 8.34 -1.56
N GLU A 186 15.34 9.40 -2.30
CA GLU A 186 15.06 10.78 -1.87
C GLU A 186 13.57 11.10 -2.11
N PRO A 187 12.80 11.43 -1.06
CA PRO A 187 11.42 11.87 -1.22
C PRO A 187 11.33 13.16 -2.04
N ILE A 188 10.25 13.29 -2.82
CA ILE A 188 9.97 14.53 -3.54
C ILE A 188 9.46 15.55 -2.52
N GLU A 189 10.08 16.71 -2.47
CA GLU A 189 9.64 17.81 -1.63
C GLU A 189 8.80 18.80 -2.45
N GLN A 190 7.55 18.98 -2.03
CA GLN A 190 6.64 19.94 -2.64
C GLN A 190 5.74 20.55 -1.55
N TYR A 191 5.54 21.85 -1.60
CA TYR A 191 4.73 22.61 -0.63
C TYR A 191 5.17 22.43 0.84
N GLY A 192 6.46 22.18 1.09
CA GLY A 192 7.02 21.92 2.41
C GLY A 192 6.72 20.52 2.96
N VAL A 193 6.26 19.61 2.11
CA VAL A 193 5.96 18.22 2.44
C VAL A 193 6.92 17.29 1.68
N ARG A 194 7.60 16.40 2.39
CA ARG A 194 8.38 15.30 1.80
C ARG A 194 7.44 14.16 1.47
N MET A 195 7.36 13.77 0.20
CA MET A 195 6.35 12.82 -0.26
C MET A 195 6.94 11.67 -1.06
N LEU A 196 6.44 10.46 -0.81
CA LEU A 196 6.59 9.32 -1.69
C LEU A 196 5.22 8.70 -1.98
N SER A 197 5.06 8.28 -3.22
CA SER A 197 3.90 7.54 -3.70
C SER A 197 4.38 6.41 -4.60
N ILE A 198 3.69 5.28 -4.56
CA ILE A 198 3.92 4.22 -5.53
C ILE A 198 3.67 4.70 -6.97
N GLY A 199 2.85 5.74 -7.13
CA GLY A 199 2.57 6.38 -8.41
C GLY A 199 3.81 6.95 -9.12
N PHE A 200 4.89 7.25 -8.40
CA PHE A 200 6.15 7.70 -9.01
C PHE A 200 6.91 6.60 -9.73
N PHE A 201 6.64 5.34 -9.39
CA PHE A 201 7.36 4.17 -9.88
C PHE A 201 6.56 3.35 -10.91
N VAL A 202 5.31 3.75 -11.16
CA VAL A 202 4.41 3.07 -12.08
C VAL A 202 4.13 3.96 -13.28
N ASN A 203 4.14 3.39 -14.47
CA ASN A 203 3.71 4.12 -15.66
C ASN A 203 2.17 4.25 -15.64
N PRO A 204 1.60 5.47 -15.65
CA PRO A 204 0.14 5.68 -15.62
C PRO A 204 -0.62 4.99 -16.77
N GLU A 205 0.05 4.78 -17.92
CA GLU A 205 -0.55 4.14 -19.09
C GLU A 205 -0.55 2.61 -19.02
N GLN A 206 0.16 2.03 -18.05
CA GLN A 206 0.24 0.59 -17.87
C GLN A 206 -0.56 0.15 -16.65
N ALA A 207 -1.57 -0.68 -16.86
CA ALA A 207 -2.26 -1.36 -15.77
C ALA A 207 -1.29 -2.36 -15.11
N VAL A 208 -0.64 -1.94 -14.03
CA VAL A 208 0.19 -2.84 -13.21
C VAL A 208 -0.74 -3.64 -12.29
N ILE A 209 -0.73 -4.95 -12.48
CA ILE A 209 -1.48 -5.84 -11.59
C ILE A 209 -0.62 -6.10 -10.35
N TRP A 210 -0.87 -5.33 -9.31
CA TRP A 210 -0.25 -5.54 -8.01
C TRP A 210 -0.85 -6.78 -7.33
N ARG A 211 -0.03 -7.78 -7.09
CA ARG A 211 -0.42 -8.90 -6.22
C ARG A 211 -0.03 -8.56 -4.77
N GLY A 212 -0.87 -8.98 -3.81
CA GLY A 212 -0.76 -8.56 -2.40
C GLY A 212 0.65 -8.48 -1.83
N GLY A 213 1.49 -9.52 -2.03
CA GLY A 213 2.87 -9.51 -1.55
C GLY A 213 3.79 -8.48 -2.21
N MET A 214 3.64 -8.23 -3.53
CA MET A 214 4.43 -7.22 -4.25
C MET A 214 4.09 -5.81 -3.76
N ALA A 215 2.79 -5.56 -3.57
CA ALA A 215 2.28 -4.30 -3.06
C ALA A 215 2.83 -3.99 -1.66
N SER A 216 2.75 -4.96 -0.76
CA SER A 216 3.27 -4.85 0.61
C SER A 216 4.77 -4.63 0.64
N ASN A 217 5.54 -5.32 -0.20
CA ASN A 217 6.99 -5.15 -0.29
C ASN A 217 7.37 -3.77 -0.83
N ALA A 218 6.69 -3.27 -1.86
CA ALA A 218 6.95 -1.93 -2.39
C ALA A 218 6.70 -0.85 -1.34
N ILE A 219 5.60 -0.91 -0.62
CA ILE A 219 5.31 0.04 0.48
C ILE A 219 6.38 -0.06 1.58
N LYS A 220 6.80 -1.28 1.92
CA LYS A 220 7.85 -1.48 2.92
C LYS A 220 9.17 -0.86 2.49
N GLN A 221 9.57 -0.97 1.22
CA GLN A 221 10.74 -0.30 0.66
C GLN A 221 10.62 1.22 0.76
N LEU A 222 9.48 1.82 0.42
CA LEU A 222 9.26 3.27 0.55
C LEU A 222 9.38 3.76 2.00
N ILE A 223 9.17 2.90 2.99
CA ILE A 223 9.34 3.21 4.40
C ILE A 223 10.80 3.04 4.83
N GLU A 224 11.42 1.90 4.50
CA GLU A 224 12.71 1.48 5.06
C GLU A 224 13.92 1.99 4.27
N GLU A 225 13.75 2.22 2.95
CA GLU A 225 14.83 2.59 2.02
C GLU A 225 14.71 4.03 1.53
N ALA A 226 13.95 4.90 2.21
CA ALA A 226 13.83 6.30 1.85
C ALA A 226 14.49 7.21 2.89
N HIS A 227 15.09 8.31 2.39
CA HIS A 227 15.71 9.34 3.20
C HIS A 227 14.66 10.34 3.72
N TRP A 228 13.81 9.89 4.66
CA TRP A 228 12.79 10.74 5.24
C TRP A 228 13.35 11.86 6.15
N GLY A 229 14.53 11.65 6.76
CA GLY A 229 15.10 12.55 7.76
C GLY A 229 14.28 12.61 9.05
N GLU A 230 14.51 13.65 9.84
CA GLU A 230 13.77 13.91 11.07
C GLU A 230 12.45 14.60 10.74
N LEU A 231 11.33 14.05 11.25
CA LEU A 231 9.99 14.55 11.00
C LEU A 231 9.26 14.85 12.32
N ASP A 232 8.40 15.87 12.30
CA ASP A 232 7.40 16.06 13.35
C ASP A 232 6.20 15.15 13.11
N TYR A 233 5.72 15.11 11.85
CA TYR A 233 4.58 14.31 11.45
C TYR A 233 4.91 13.44 10.24
N PHE A 234 4.54 12.18 10.30
CA PHE A 234 4.54 11.28 9.17
C PHE A 234 3.11 10.80 8.91
N LEU A 235 2.49 11.30 7.86
CA LEU A 235 1.14 10.95 7.47
C LEU A 235 1.18 9.81 6.45
N ILE A 236 0.25 8.86 6.57
CA ILE A 236 0.14 7.74 5.66
C ILE A 236 -1.28 7.68 5.11
N ASP A 237 -1.42 7.96 3.81
CA ASP A 237 -2.69 7.80 3.10
C ASP A 237 -2.90 6.32 2.78
N LEU A 238 -3.73 5.64 3.57
CA LEU A 238 -3.99 4.21 3.45
C LEU A 238 -4.91 3.90 2.26
N PRO A 239 -4.84 2.70 1.66
CA PRO A 239 -5.90 2.25 0.75
C PRO A 239 -7.26 2.22 1.47
N PRO A 240 -8.38 2.37 0.75
CA PRO A 240 -9.70 2.28 1.38
C PRO A 240 -10.03 0.85 1.84
N GLY A 241 -10.88 0.73 2.83
CA GLY A 241 -11.30 -0.57 3.38
C GLY A 241 -10.23 -1.24 4.25
N THR A 242 -10.22 -2.57 4.28
CA THR A 242 -9.31 -3.38 5.07
C THR A 242 -8.57 -4.35 4.15
N SER A 243 -7.26 -4.17 3.97
CA SER A 243 -6.42 -4.98 3.09
C SER A 243 -5.15 -5.44 3.79
N ASP A 244 -4.39 -6.36 3.19
CA ASP A 244 -3.10 -6.83 3.71
C ASP A 244 -2.08 -5.69 3.87
N ILE A 245 -2.22 -4.60 3.11
CA ILE A 245 -1.36 -3.41 3.22
C ILE A 245 -1.49 -2.78 4.60
N HIS A 246 -2.70 -2.71 5.16
CA HIS A 246 -2.92 -2.20 6.52
C HIS A 246 -2.12 -3.00 7.55
N LEU A 247 -2.18 -4.34 7.47
CA LEU A 247 -1.44 -5.22 8.38
C LEU A 247 0.08 -5.09 8.19
N THR A 248 0.53 -4.93 6.95
CA THR A 248 1.95 -4.70 6.63
C THR A 248 2.45 -3.41 7.27
N LEU A 249 1.72 -2.31 7.09
CA LEU A 249 2.07 -1.01 7.66
C LEU A 249 2.05 -1.04 9.19
N ILE A 250 1.03 -1.66 9.80
CA ILE A 250 0.91 -1.79 11.25
C ILE A 250 2.07 -2.62 11.83
N SER A 251 2.56 -3.62 11.10
CA SER A 251 3.71 -4.42 11.53
C SER A 251 5.06 -3.72 11.33
N ALA A 252 5.15 -2.79 10.36
CA ALA A 252 6.39 -2.09 10.01
C ALA A 252 6.59 -0.79 10.82
N LEU A 253 5.51 -0.15 11.28
CA LEU A 253 5.53 1.17 11.90
C LEU A 253 4.83 1.18 13.27
N GLN A 254 5.33 2.02 14.16
CA GLN A 254 4.64 2.33 15.42
C GLN A 254 3.75 3.56 15.20
N PHE A 255 2.45 3.31 15.00
CA PHE A 255 1.49 4.38 14.83
C PHE A 255 1.21 5.11 16.15
N THR A 256 1.28 6.43 16.11
CA THR A 256 0.78 7.31 17.18
C THR A 256 -0.74 7.27 17.20
N GLY A 257 -1.37 7.12 16.02
CA GLY A 257 -2.81 6.93 15.93
C GLY A 257 -3.32 6.94 14.49
N VAL A 258 -4.64 6.82 14.37
CA VAL A 258 -5.35 6.85 13.08
C VAL A 258 -6.45 7.89 13.08
N ILE A 259 -6.59 8.59 11.97
CA ILE A 259 -7.70 9.50 11.67
C ILE A 259 -8.62 8.79 10.67
N VAL A 260 -9.90 8.71 10.99
CA VAL A 260 -10.91 8.07 10.14
C VAL A 260 -11.69 9.13 9.37
N VAL A 261 -11.66 9.03 8.03
CA VAL A 261 -12.40 9.93 7.13
C VAL A 261 -13.65 9.23 6.62
N THR A 262 -14.80 9.89 6.73
CA THR A 262 -16.08 9.38 6.22
C THR A 262 -16.94 10.52 5.67
N THR A 263 -18.07 10.16 5.03
CA THR A 263 -19.14 11.12 4.67
C THR A 263 -20.38 10.83 5.53
N PRO A 264 -21.36 11.75 5.61
CA PRO A 264 -22.57 11.55 6.41
C PRO A 264 -23.47 10.38 5.96
N GLN A 265 -23.20 9.77 4.80
CA GLN A 265 -24.03 8.70 4.24
C GLN A 265 -24.01 7.44 5.11
N PRO A 266 -25.17 6.83 5.42
CA PRO A 266 -25.24 5.61 6.24
C PRO A 266 -24.36 4.47 5.70
N VAL A 267 -24.25 4.30 4.39
CA VAL A 267 -23.41 3.27 3.77
C VAL A 267 -21.89 3.52 4.03
N ALA A 268 -21.46 4.77 4.11
CA ALA A 268 -20.08 5.10 4.44
C ALA A 268 -19.79 4.95 5.94
N LEU A 269 -20.78 5.28 6.80
CA LEU A 269 -20.68 5.17 8.26
C LEU A 269 -20.53 3.72 8.72
N VAL A 270 -21.26 2.77 8.09
CA VAL A 270 -21.11 1.33 8.38
C VAL A 270 -19.67 0.88 8.15
N ASP A 271 -19.06 1.29 7.06
CA ASP A 271 -17.69 0.89 6.74
C ASP A 271 -16.65 1.66 7.60
N ALA A 272 -16.91 2.93 7.93
CA ALA A 272 -16.07 3.68 8.88
C ALA A 272 -16.06 3.01 10.27
N ARG A 273 -17.22 2.53 10.75
CA ARG A 273 -17.31 1.75 12.00
C ARG A 273 -16.43 0.51 11.97
N LYS A 274 -16.46 -0.27 10.88
CA LYS A 274 -15.59 -1.45 10.72
C LYS A 274 -14.11 -1.09 10.76
N GLY A 275 -13.74 0.05 10.13
CA GLY A 275 -12.38 0.58 10.20
C GLY A 275 -11.94 0.89 11.63
N VAL A 276 -12.78 1.59 12.40
CA VAL A 276 -12.51 1.88 13.84
C VAL A 276 -12.33 0.59 14.64
N GLU A 277 -13.22 -0.38 14.46
CA GLU A 277 -13.14 -1.68 15.16
C GLU A 277 -11.89 -2.48 14.78
N MET A 278 -11.45 -2.40 13.51
CA MET A 278 -10.19 -3.00 13.08
C MET A 278 -9.00 -2.45 13.88
N PHE A 279 -8.88 -1.12 13.98
CA PHE A 279 -7.75 -0.49 14.69
C PHE A 279 -7.83 -0.68 16.21
N ARG A 280 -9.03 -0.84 16.78
CA ARG A 280 -9.25 -1.16 18.19
C ARG A 280 -9.00 -2.62 18.56
N ASN A 281 -8.89 -3.51 17.55
CA ASN A 281 -8.64 -4.92 17.80
C ASN A 281 -7.39 -5.10 18.67
N GLU A 282 -7.43 -5.97 19.68
CA GLU A 282 -6.34 -6.20 20.64
C GLU A 282 -4.99 -6.53 20.00
N LYS A 283 -5.00 -7.15 18.80
CA LYS A 283 -3.78 -7.52 18.06
C LYS A 283 -3.18 -6.33 17.29
N ILE A 284 -3.97 -5.31 16.99
CA ILE A 284 -3.60 -4.13 16.24
C ILE A 284 -3.34 -2.97 17.20
N ASN A 285 -4.32 -2.66 18.04
CA ASN A 285 -4.27 -1.71 19.14
C ASN A 285 -3.66 -0.34 18.79
N VAL A 286 -4.12 0.26 17.67
CA VAL A 286 -3.74 1.61 17.26
C VAL A 286 -4.78 2.61 17.79
N PRO A 287 -4.35 3.68 18.49
CA PRO A 287 -5.26 4.70 19.00
C PRO A 287 -6.03 5.40 17.89
N ILE A 288 -7.32 5.69 18.13
CA ILE A 288 -8.14 6.49 17.22
C ILE A 288 -8.03 7.96 17.65
N LEU A 289 -7.33 8.79 16.86
CA LEU A 289 -7.20 10.22 17.13
C LEU A 289 -8.51 10.96 16.93
N GLY A 290 -9.31 10.50 15.99
CA GLY A 290 -10.64 11.01 15.76
C GLY A 290 -11.20 10.72 14.39
N LEU A 291 -12.38 11.30 14.14
CA LEU A 291 -13.12 11.18 12.89
C LEU A 291 -13.23 12.54 12.20
N ILE A 292 -13.09 12.55 10.89
CA ILE A 292 -13.38 13.71 10.02
C ILE A 292 -14.61 13.35 9.18
N GLU A 293 -15.66 14.16 9.30
CA GLU A 293 -16.81 14.09 8.42
C GLU A 293 -16.61 14.99 7.22
N ASN A 294 -16.26 14.41 6.07
CA ASN A 294 -16.08 15.14 4.82
C ASN A 294 -17.39 15.22 4.03
N MET A 295 -17.50 16.22 3.16
CA MET A 295 -18.71 16.50 2.36
C MET A 295 -19.96 16.67 3.24
N ALA A 296 -19.78 17.28 4.42
CA ALA A 296 -20.80 17.38 5.45
C ALA A 296 -22.03 18.21 5.01
N TRP A 297 -21.83 19.26 4.21
CA TRP A 297 -22.87 20.08 3.59
C TRP A 297 -22.32 20.78 2.34
N PHE A 298 -23.22 21.28 1.54
CA PHE A 298 -22.94 22.17 0.42
C PHE A 298 -23.58 23.52 0.65
N THR A 299 -22.87 24.60 0.34
CA THR A 299 -23.40 25.97 0.37
C THR A 299 -23.18 26.60 -1.01
N PRO A 300 -24.27 26.93 -1.77
CA PRO A 300 -24.16 27.65 -3.04
C PRO A 300 -23.61 29.07 -2.83
N ALA A 301 -22.82 29.56 -3.78
CA ALA A 301 -22.26 30.91 -3.71
C ALA A 301 -23.35 31.98 -3.71
N GLU A 302 -24.47 31.73 -4.40
CA GLU A 302 -25.63 32.63 -4.48
C GLU A 302 -26.47 32.69 -3.21
N LEU A 303 -26.32 31.67 -2.34
CA LEU A 303 -27.08 31.51 -1.09
C LEU A 303 -26.14 31.17 0.07
N PRO A 304 -25.25 32.05 0.48
CA PRO A 304 -24.16 31.74 1.44
C PRO A 304 -24.64 31.37 2.83
N GLU A 305 -25.88 31.72 3.20
CA GLU A 305 -26.50 31.38 4.49
C GLU A 305 -27.14 29.98 4.47
N ASN A 306 -27.29 29.33 3.30
CA ASN A 306 -28.01 28.08 3.16
C ASN A 306 -27.03 26.89 3.16
N LYS A 307 -27.36 25.86 3.97
CA LYS A 307 -26.64 24.59 3.97
C LYS A 307 -27.54 23.48 3.44
N TYR A 308 -27.05 22.80 2.41
CA TYR A 308 -27.73 21.64 1.80
C TYR A 308 -26.99 20.37 2.18
N TYR A 309 -27.66 19.44 2.83
CA TYR A 309 -27.09 18.19 3.32
C TYR A 309 -27.27 17.07 2.31
N ILE A 310 -26.53 17.16 1.20
CA ILE A 310 -26.65 16.26 0.03
C ILE A 310 -26.43 14.79 0.41
N PHE A 311 -25.48 14.53 1.29
CA PHE A 311 -25.09 13.19 1.74
C PHE A 311 -25.67 12.79 3.10
N GLY A 312 -26.58 13.56 3.66
CA GLY A 312 -27.10 13.39 5.02
C GLY A 312 -26.53 14.44 5.96
N ARG A 313 -27.04 14.46 7.20
CA ARG A 313 -26.69 15.47 8.19
C ARG A 313 -26.11 14.83 9.45
N ASP A 314 -24.94 15.32 9.88
CA ASP A 314 -24.29 14.97 11.15
C ASP A 314 -24.05 13.47 11.37
N GLY A 315 -24.02 12.64 10.32
CA GLY A 315 -23.87 11.20 10.44
C GLY A 315 -22.52 10.78 11.04
N GLY A 316 -21.44 11.43 10.60
CA GLY A 316 -20.10 11.22 11.16
C GLY A 316 -19.99 11.72 12.61
N LYS A 317 -20.65 12.84 12.92
CA LYS A 317 -20.72 13.37 14.28
C LYS A 317 -21.41 12.37 15.21
N GLN A 318 -22.57 11.85 14.82
CA GLN A 318 -23.30 10.83 15.59
C GLN A 318 -22.45 9.56 15.76
N LEU A 319 -21.77 9.11 14.70
CA LEU A 319 -20.89 7.95 14.79
C LEU A 319 -19.73 8.19 15.76
N ALA A 320 -19.13 9.39 15.75
CA ALA A 320 -18.05 9.75 16.67
C ALA A 320 -18.53 9.71 18.13
N GLU A 321 -19.73 10.23 18.41
CA GLU A 321 -20.38 10.19 19.74
C GLU A 321 -20.66 8.74 20.18
N GLU A 322 -21.25 7.92 19.29
CA GLU A 322 -21.51 6.50 19.59
C GLU A 322 -20.24 5.69 19.89
N LEU A 323 -19.17 5.95 19.13
CA LEU A 323 -17.90 5.26 19.29
C LEU A 323 -17.01 5.88 20.36
N GLN A 324 -17.43 6.98 20.99
CA GLN A 324 -16.66 7.72 21.98
C GLN A 324 -15.25 8.10 21.46
N ILE A 325 -15.20 8.63 20.24
CA ILE A 325 -13.98 9.17 19.61
C ILE A 325 -14.17 10.66 19.31
N PRO A 326 -13.07 11.45 19.27
CA PRO A 326 -13.16 12.86 18.92
C PRO A 326 -13.71 13.08 17.50
N LEU A 327 -14.61 14.06 17.31
CA LEU A 327 -14.90 14.63 16.01
C LEU A 327 -13.87 15.74 15.73
N LEU A 328 -12.90 15.49 14.86
CA LEU A 328 -11.85 16.45 14.53
C LEU A 328 -12.37 17.63 13.71
N GLY A 329 -13.28 17.36 12.79
CA GLY A 329 -13.89 18.40 11.98
C GLY A 329 -14.98 17.90 11.03
N GLN A 330 -15.74 18.85 10.52
CA GLN A 330 -16.70 18.66 9.45
C GLN A 330 -16.28 19.55 8.28
N ILE A 331 -15.98 18.96 7.13
CA ILE A 331 -15.51 19.67 5.94
C ILE A 331 -16.66 19.76 4.94
N PRO A 332 -17.04 20.95 4.45
CA PRO A 332 -18.11 21.08 3.46
C PRO A 332 -17.69 20.54 2.09
N LEU A 333 -18.66 20.22 1.26
CA LEU A 333 -18.45 19.99 -0.16
C LEU A 333 -18.25 21.34 -0.85
N VAL A 334 -17.02 21.64 -1.27
CA VAL A 334 -16.63 22.91 -1.89
C VAL A 334 -15.95 22.65 -3.21
N GLN A 335 -16.35 23.39 -4.25
CA GLN A 335 -15.81 23.25 -5.60
C GLN A 335 -14.30 23.50 -5.63
N SER A 336 -13.81 24.53 -4.94
CA SER A 336 -12.39 24.88 -4.91
C SER A 336 -11.51 23.80 -4.25
N ILE A 337 -12.04 22.97 -3.34
CA ILE A 337 -11.30 21.82 -2.79
C ILE A 337 -11.07 20.79 -3.89
N ARG A 338 -12.10 20.49 -4.70
CA ARG A 338 -11.98 19.55 -5.82
C ARG A 338 -11.03 20.09 -6.89
N GLU A 339 -11.23 21.34 -7.32
CA GLU A 339 -10.41 22.00 -8.35
C GLU A 339 -8.94 22.04 -7.93
N GLY A 340 -8.66 22.46 -6.70
CA GLY A 340 -7.30 22.47 -6.17
C GLY A 340 -6.62 21.09 -6.19
N GLY A 341 -7.36 20.03 -5.89
CA GLY A 341 -6.86 18.66 -6.00
C GLY A 341 -6.58 18.24 -7.45
N ASP A 342 -7.47 18.61 -8.38
CA ASP A 342 -7.32 18.26 -9.80
C ASP A 342 -6.19 19.05 -10.50
N GLU A 343 -5.98 20.30 -10.08
CA GLU A 343 -4.95 21.20 -10.63
C GLU A 343 -3.59 21.08 -9.92
N GLY A 344 -3.50 20.25 -8.89
CA GLY A 344 -2.28 20.08 -8.10
C GLY A 344 -1.93 21.26 -7.20
N THR A 345 -2.94 22.07 -6.84
CA THR A 345 -2.84 23.21 -5.92
C THR A 345 -3.84 23.07 -4.77
N PRO A 346 -3.62 22.13 -3.83
CA PRO A 346 -4.54 21.88 -2.73
C PRO A 346 -4.96 23.14 -2.00
N ILE A 347 -6.22 23.20 -1.58
CA ILE A 347 -6.84 24.41 -1.03
C ILE A 347 -6.12 24.94 0.23
N ALA A 348 -5.47 24.07 0.98
CA ALA A 348 -4.67 24.47 2.15
C ALA A 348 -3.53 25.44 1.81
N LEU A 349 -3.07 25.48 0.54
CA LEU A 349 -2.10 26.48 0.08
C LEU A 349 -2.64 27.89 0.07
N GLN A 350 -3.96 28.07 -0.03
CA GLN A 350 -4.60 29.37 -0.13
C GLN A 350 -4.86 29.95 1.27
N THR A 351 -3.83 30.55 1.85
CA THR A 351 -3.93 31.18 3.17
C THR A 351 -5.06 32.20 3.23
N GLY A 352 -5.95 32.05 4.21
CA GLY A 352 -7.11 32.93 4.39
C GLY A 352 -8.35 32.50 3.61
N HIS A 353 -8.28 31.53 2.72
CA HIS A 353 -9.47 30.97 2.08
C HIS A 353 -10.34 30.22 3.10
N PRO A 354 -11.68 30.46 3.15
CA PRO A 354 -12.55 29.82 4.15
C PRO A 354 -12.46 28.29 4.16
N ALA A 355 -12.29 27.66 3.00
CA ALA A 355 -12.17 26.21 2.90
C ALA A 355 -10.82 25.69 3.43
N ALA A 356 -9.74 26.47 3.37
CA ALA A 356 -8.44 26.10 3.95
C ALA A 356 -8.49 26.08 5.48
N GLN A 357 -9.30 26.94 6.09
CA GLN A 357 -9.43 27.02 7.55
C GLN A 357 -9.88 25.70 8.19
N PHE A 358 -10.73 24.92 7.50
CA PHE A 358 -11.15 23.62 8.02
C PHE A 358 -9.96 22.67 8.24
N PHE A 359 -9.01 22.65 7.32
CA PHE A 359 -7.81 21.80 7.44
C PHE A 359 -6.84 22.36 8.49
N ASP A 360 -6.69 23.67 8.57
CA ASP A 360 -5.87 24.34 9.60
C ASP A 360 -6.40 24.07 11.02
N GLU A 361 -7.73 24.15 11.22
CA GLU A 361 -8.36 23.82 12.50
C GLU A 361 -8.22 22.36 12.88
N ILE A 362 -8.28 21.44 11.90
CA ILE A 362 -8.06 20.00 12.13
C ILE A 362 -6.59 19.77 12.49
N ALA A 363 -5.65 20.38 11.75
CA ALA A 363 -4.22 20.25 12.00
C ALA A 363 -3.81 20.70 13.43
N ARG A 364 -4.49 21.68 14.00
CA ARG A 364 -4.25 22.12 15.39
C ARG A 364 -4.76 21.17 16.47
N LYS A 365 -5.56 20.17 16.12
CA LYS A 365 -6.16 19.21 17.06
C LYS A 365 -5.42 17.88 17.16
N ILE A 366 -4.41 17.68 16.32
CA ILE A 366 -3.71 16.40 16.20
C ILE A 366 -2.21 16.47 16.60
#